data_222e93bce4f3e85ba7b5e01632699fb7
#
_entry.id   222e93bce4f3e85ba7b5e01632699fb7
#
_cell.length_a   1.000
_cell.length_b   1.000
_cell.length_c   1.000
_cell.angle_alpha   90.00
_cell.angle_beta   90.00
_cell.angle_gamma   90.00
#
_symmetry.space_group_name_H-M   'P 1'
#
loop_
_entity.id
_entity.type
_entity.pdbx_description
1 polymer ?
#
loop_
_entity_poly.entity_id
_entity_poly.type
_entity_poly.pdbx_seq_one_letter_code
_entity_poly.pdbx_strand_id
1 'polypeptide(L)'
;MNKRSRFIIILVVLAVCFAFLWPSISWYARTPKDQQSLALGSLEKIKDYTVVKAKEESDKLIAIARENPDTILDSSYDYLVKASKKNYKEIKKAYKTAGMEAPETPAVMTVGAILDSFAGSNASDNLRSVIEEKYREEILDAKKRYNSSVKLGLDLSGGMNIIVRANLDEALAAKKAEGNEIVDEAQWKKDAMAQTIETLTGSIDKFGLTSPVVRQQGEDRIYIEIPGAADRESVNTIIMGKGILNFRLVDRNATNAFNAYYAQNPANTFNSDGKLIDPSIIPADTEVMGYYVKDDYGLDERTGFIAVKKEIALEGEHIKSADVTADQTTNQPEVVFGLDTEGAVIFGEFTSSHIGEQLAIVSDNKVKSAPTIQSAINNGQVRISGGFSIEEAQNLQKVLQTASLSVPLEVESQQVVGASLGEAAIKQGINALLWGLVAVLVFMIFYYLGAGFNAVVAQVLNMYIMFAILSAFNYTLTLSSIAGMILTVGMSVDANVIIFERIKEELKNGKSRAAAISAGFDNAFWAIMDSNITTFIAAMFLSQLGTGSIQGFAVSLAIGVISSVFTALVVSRLMFDFNTEVMHKKEMSIGWGVK
;
A
#
# COMPACT_ATOMS: atom_id res chain seq x y z
N MET A 1 28.25 -20.53 -22.27
CA MET A 1 27.26 -19.55 -22.78
C MET A 1 27.89 -18.68 -23.86
N ASN A 2 27.20 -18.47 -24.99
CA ASN A 2 27.71 -17.67 -26.08
C ASN A 2 27.74 -16.15 -25.68
N LYS A 3 28.68 -15.35 -26.23
CA LYS A 3 28.84 -13.92 -25.91
C LYS A 3 27.58 -13.09 -26.21
N ARG A 4 26.93 -13.36 -27.35
CA ARG A 4 25.66 -12.71 -27.71
C ARG A 4 24.57 -13.00 -26.67
N SER A 5 24.50 -14.23 -26.20
CA SER A 5 23.52 -14.60 -25.16
C SER A 5 23.80 -13.88 -23.83
N ARG A 6 25.08 -13.72 -23.42
CA ARG A 6 25.43 -12.95 -22.20
C ARG A 6 25.02 -11.49 -22.33
N PHE A 7 25.30 -10.87 -23.46
CA PHE A 7 24.93 -9.47 -23.70
C PHE A 7 23.40 -9.27 -23.64
N ILE A 8 22.66 -10.15 -24.32
CA ILE A 8 21.19 -10.09 -24.31
C ILE A 8 20.65 -10.27 -22.88
N ILE A 9 21.18 -11.24 -22.13
CA ILE A 9 20.74 -11.48 -20.74
C ILE A 9 20.99 -10.26 -19.87
N ILE A 10 22.19 -9.65 -19.95
CA ILE A 10 22.50 -8.44 -19.19
C ILE A 10 21.54 -7.32 -19.56
N LEU A 11 21.28 -7.10 -20.85
CA LEU A 11 20.39 -6.04 -21.30
C LEU A 11 18.95 -6.27 -20.80
N VAL A 12 18.45 -7.52 -20.87
CA VAL A 12 17.13 -7.88 -20.33
C VAL A 12 17.07 -7.67 -18.82
N VAL A 13 18.08 -8.13 -18.08
CA VAL A 13 18.15 -7.93 -16.62
C VAL A 13 18.15 -6.44 -16.28
N LEU A 14 18.94 -5.62 -16.97
CA LEU A 14 18.97 -4.17 -16.74
C LEU A 14 17.62 -3.51 -17.03
N ALA A 15 16.94 -3.90 -18.13
CA ALA A 15 15.63 -3.37 -18.47
C ALA A 15 14.55 -3.75 -17.42
N VAL A 16 14.56 -5.00 -16.98
CA VAL A 16 13.66 -5.48 -15.92
C VAL A 16 13.94 -4.77 -14.59
N CYS A 17 15.20 -4.65 -14.21
CA CYS A 17 15.60 -3.90 -13.01
C CYS A 17 15.17 -2.43 -13.07
N PHE A 18 15.26 -1.78 -14.24
CA PHE A 18 14.81 -0.42 -14.42
C PHE A 18 13.30 -0.29 -14.21
N ALA A 19 12.52 -1.23 -14.75
CA ALA A 19 11.07 -1.24 -14.55
C ALA A 19 10.68 -1.34 -13.06
N PHE A 20 11.36 -2.19 -12.30
CA PHE A 20 11.12 -2.33 -10.85
C PHE A 20 11.62 -1.14 -10.03
N LEU A 21 12.69 -0.46 -10.46
CA LEU A 21 13.20 0.74 -9.77
C LEU A 21 12.43 2.02 -10.12
N TRP A 22 11.71 2.03 -11.24
CA TRP A 22 11.02 3.24 -11.70
C TRP A 22 10.07 3.87 -10.66
N PRO A 23 9.24 3.11 -9.93
CA PRO A 23 8.41 3.68 -8.86
C PRO A 23 9.24 4.35 -7.77
N SER A 24 10.35 3.73 -7.34
CA SER A 24 11.26 4.29 -6.34
C SER A 24 11.94 5.57 -6.83
N ILE A 25 12.44 5.58 -8.06
CA ILE A 25 13.03 6.79 -8.67
C ILE A 25 11.97 7.88 -8.79
N SER A 26 10.76 7.53 -9.23
CA SER A 26 9.65 8.48 -9.35
C SER A 26 9.24 9.06 -8.01
N TRP A 27 9.20 8.25 -6.95
CA TRP A 27 8.88 8.70 -5.61
C TRP A 27 9.96 9.61 -5.01
N TYR A 28 11.21 9.15 -4.96
CA TYR A 28 12.28 9.87 -4.24
C TYR A 28 12.87 11.05 -5.01
N ALA A 29 12.90 10.99 -6.35
CA ALA A 29 13.55 12.01 -7.17
C ALA A 29 12.60 12.98 -7.86
N ARG A 30 11.34 12.58 -8.11
CA ARG A 30 10.39 13.39 -8.90
C ARG A 30 9.19 13.91 -8.11
N THR A 31 8.80 13.24 -7.03
CA THR A 31 7.65 13.68 -6.22
C THR A 31 8.11 14.79 -5.26
N PRO A 32 7.48 15.99 -5.29
CA PRO A 32 7.79 17.08 -4.38
C PRO A 32 7.65 16.68 -2.91
N LYS A 33 8.46 17.25 -2.02
CA LYS A 33 8.49 16.88 -0.60
C LYS A 33 7.17 17.15 0.14
N ASP A 34 6.47 18.19 -0.25
CA ASP A 34 5.13 18.53 0.25
C ASP A 34 4.10 17.46 -0.13
N GLN A 35 4.09 17.01 -1.39
CA GLN A 35 3.26 15.90 -1.83
C GLN A 35 3.66 14.57 -1.16
N GLN A 36 4.97 14.34 -0.93
CA GLN A 36 5.41 13.17 -0.18
C GLN A 36 4.86 13.17 1.25
N SER A 37 4.93 14.30 1.95
CA SER A 37 4.43 14.42 3.31
C SER A 37 2.92 14.22 3.42
N LEU A 38 2.17 14.70 2.42
CA LEU A 38 0.71 14.51 2.33
C LEU A 38 0.35 13.06 1.98
N ALA A 39 1.04 12.47 1.00
CA ALA A 39 0.81 11.08 0.59
C ALA A 39 1.09 10.07 1.72
N LEU A 40 2.01 10.40 2.63
CA LEU A 40 2.30 9.62 3.84
C LEU A 40 1.35 9.95 5.02
N GLY A 41 0.53 10.99 4.89
CA GLY A 41 -0.44 11.40 5.89
C GLY A 41 -1.73 10.56 5.87
N SER A 42 -2.63 10.86 6.84
CA SER A 42 -3.97 10.30 6.86
C SER A 42 -4.82 10.82 5.68
N LEU A 43 -5.84 10.05 5.30
CA LEU A 43 -6.78 10.47 4.25
C LEU A 43 -7.52 11.77 4.60
N GLU A 44 -7.78 12.01 5.89
CA GLU A 44 -8.35 13.28 6.37
C GLU A 44 -7.45 14.47 6.06
N LYS A 45 -6.14 14.37 6.33
CA LYS A 45 -5.17 15.42 5.97
C LYS A 45 -5.10 15.68 4.48
N ILE A 46 -5.25 14.62 3.67
CA ILE A 46 -5.30 14.76 2.22
C ILE A 46 -6.57 15.54 1.82
N LYS A 47 -7.74 15.16 2.37
CA LYS A 47 -9.02 15.85 2.13
C LYS A 47 -8.95 17.32 2.53
N ASP A 48 -8.50 17.61 3.75
CA ASP A 48 -8.37 18.99 4.25
C ASP A 48 -7.48 19.83 3.33
N TYR A 49 -6.34 19.31 2.92
CA TYR A 49 -5.42 20.01 2.01
C TYR A 49 -6.06 20.26 0.64
N THR A 50 -6.68 19.27 0.04
CA THR A 50 -7.26 19.39 -1.31
C THR A 50 -8.45 20.34 -1.35
N VAL A 51 -9.31 20.31 -0.32
CA VAL A 51 -10.44 21.26 -0.17
C VAL A 51 -9.94 22.70 -0.01
N VAL A 52 -8.93 22.93 0.84
CA VAL A 52 -8.32 24.27 1.02
C VAL A 52 -7.68 24.73 -0.29
N LYS A 53 -6.93 23.88 -0.96
CA LYS A 53 -6.29 24.20 -2.26
C LYS A 53 -7.31 24.48 -3.37
N ALA A 54 -8.36 23.68 -3.45
CA ALA A 54 -9.43 23.91 -4.42
C ALA A 54 -10.10 25.27 -4.22
N LYS A 55 -10.33 25.65 -2.98
CA LYS A 55 -10.87 26.97 -2.64
C LYS A 55 -9.91 28.09 -3.04
N GLU A 56 -8.64 28.02 -2.63
CA GLU A 56 -7.62 29.04 -2.96
C GLU A 56 -7.49 29.23 -4.49
N GLU A 57 -7.44 28.12 -5.23
CA GLU A 57 -7.28 28.15 -6.69
C GLU A 57 -8.53 28.66 -7.40
N SER A 58 -9.72 28.24 -6.94
CA SER A 58 -11.01 28.76 -7.44
C SER A 58 -11.12 30.27 -7.22
N ASP A 59 -10.76 30.76 -6.01
CA ASP A 59 -10.81 32.18 -5.69
C ASP A 59 -9.82 33.00 -6.55
N LYS A 60 -8.62 32.47 -6.82
CA LYS A 60 -7.65 33.08 -7.76
C LYS A 60 -8.20 33.16 -9.19
N LEU A 61 -8.78 32.09 -9.69
CA LEU A 61 -9.37 32.08 -11.06
C LEU A 61 -10.49 33.10 -11.18
N ILE A 62 -11.34 33.22 -10.17
CA ILE A 62 -12.41 34.24 -10.14
C ILE A 62 -11.81 35.64 -10.10
N ALA A 63 -10.72 35.86 -9.36
CA ALA A 63 -10.03 37.17 -9.33
C ALA A 63 -9.44 37.54 -10.70
N ILE A 64 -8.73 36.59 -11.34
CA ILE A 64 -8.19 36.79 -12.70
C ILE A 64 -9.31 37.12 -13.72
N ALA A 65 -10.44 36.40 -13.65
CA ALA A 65 -11.57 36.66 -14.54
C ALA A 65 -12.21 38.03 -14.31
N ARG A 66 -12.19 38.56 -13.08
CA ARG A 66 -12.68 39.91 -12.77
C ARG A 66 -11.78 41.01 -13.33
N GLU A 67 -10.44 40.75 -13.33
CA GLU A 67 -9.49 41.72 -13.91
C GLU A 67 -9.48 41.66 -15.43
N ASN A 68 -9.39 40.46 -15.99
CA ASN A 68 -9.42 40.26 -17.45
C ASN A 68 -9.96 38.85 -17.79
N PRO A 69 -11.23 38.72 -18.21
CA PRO A 69 -11.87 37.45 -18.56
C PRO A 69 -11.25 36.77 -19.79
N ASP A 70 -10.56 37.54 -20.66
CA ASP A 70 -9.94 37.04 -21.88
C ASP A 70 -8.53 36.45 -21.63
N THR A 71 -8.07 36.41 -20.38
CA THR A 71 -6.78 35.82 -20.02
C THR A 71 -6.74 34.35 -20.39
N ILE A 72 -5.67 33.92 -21.08
CA ILE A 72 -5.39 32.52 -21.39
C ILE A 72 -4.51 31.96 -20.26
N LEU A 73 -4.96 30.86 -19.66
CA LEU A 73 -4.21 30.16 -18.62
C LEU A 73 -3.04 29.35 -19.20
N ASP A 74 -2.01 29.17 -18.41
CA ASP A 74 -0.88 28.31 -18.78
C ASP A 74 -1.23 26.82 -18.75
N SER A 75 -0.30 25.97 -19.16
CA SER A 75 -0.50 24.51 -19.26
C SER A 75 -0.82 23.81 -17.92
N SER A 76 -0.60 24.48 -16.77
CA SER A 76 -0.94 23.90 -15.47
C SER A 76 -2.46 23.78 -15.27
N TYR A 77 -3.24 24.51 -16.04
CA TYR A 77 -4.70 24.51 -16.03
C TYR A 77 -5.35 23.71 -17.18
N ASP A 78 -4.57 22.91 -17.93
CA ASP A 78 -5.10 22.09 -19.04
C ASP A 78 -6.22 21.14 -18.61
N TYR A 79 -6.24 20.73 -17.34
CA TYR A 79 -7.31 19.92 -16.78
C TYR A 79 -8.66 20.68 -16.75
N LEU A 80 -8.66 21.97 -16.43
CA LEU A 80 -9.86 22.81 -16.47
C LEU A 80 -10.33 23.04 -17.91
N VAL A 81 -9.41 23.22 -18.85
CA VAL A 81 -9.72 23.31 -20.26
C VAL A 81 -10.42 22.04 -20.77
N LYS A 82 -9.96 20.87 -20.35
CA LYS A 82 -10.59 19.58 -20.67
C LYS A 82 -11.99 19.46 -20.06
N ALA A 83 -12.13 19.79 -18.78
CA ALA A 83 -13.42 19.78 -18.07
C ALA A 83 -14.42 20.73 -18.72
N SER A 84 -14.01 21.99 -19.04
CA SER A 84 -14.84 22.98 -19.72
C SER A 84 -15.33 22.49 -21.07
N LYS A 85 -14.46 21.88 -21.88
CA LYS A 85 -14.86 21.30 -23.18
C LYS A 85 -15.89 20.19 -23.01
N LYS A 86 -15.80 19.39 -21.95
CA LYS A 86 -16.81 18.37 -21.63
C LYS A 86 -18.13 19.03 -21.23
N ASN A 87 -18.09 20.03 -20.36
CA ASN A 87 -19.28 20.77 -19.91
C ASN A 87 -20.01 21.43 -21.09
N TYR A 88 -19.31 22.11 -22.01
CA TYR A 88 -19.91 22.68 -23.19
C TYR A 88 -20.61 21.63 -24.08
N LYS A 89 -20.09 20.42 -24.20
CA LYS A 89 -20.77 19.33 -24.91
C LYS A 89 -22.06 18.90 -24.22
N GLU A 90 -22.06 18.84 -22.89
CA GLU A 90 -23.24 18.49 -22.10
C GLU A 90 -24.29 19.60 -22.15
N ILE A 91 -23.87 20.87 -22.04
CA ILE A 91 -24.73 22.04 -22.24
C ILE A 91 -25.38 21.99 -23.62
N LYS A 92 -24.59 21.79 -24.67
CA LYS A 92 -25.12 21.69 -26.06
C LYS A 92 -26.11 20.55 -26.21
N LYS A 93 -25.88 19.40 -25.55
CA LYS A 93 -26.81 18.27 -25.56
C LYS A 93 -28.12 18.63 -24.84
N ALA A 94 -28.05 19.29 -23.69
CA ALA A 94 -29.21 19.72 -22.91
C ALA A 94 -30.08 20.71 -23.67
N TYR A 95 -29.48 21.74 -24.29
CA TYR A 95 -30.17 22.73 -25.11
C TYR A 95 -30.86 22.09 -26.32
N LYS A 96 -30.18 21.15 -27.00
CA LYS A 96 -30.77 20.39 -28.11
C LYS A 96 -31.98 19.57 -27.68
N THR A 97 -31.92 18.96 -26.48
CA THR A 97 -33.05 18.20 -25.91
C THR A 97 -34.22 19.12 -25.55
N ALA A 98 -33.94 20.34 -25.12
CA ALA A 98 -34.94 21.36 -24.81
C ALA A 98 -35.47 22.11 -26.06
N GLY A 99 -34.99 21.81 -27.25
CA GLY A 99 -35.37 22.49 -28.49
C GLY A 99 -34.90 23.95 -28.60
N MET A 100 -33.84 24.31 -27.84
CA MET A 100 -33.27 25.66 -27.80
C MET A 100 -31.95 25.73 -28.55
N GLU A 101 -31.58 26.92 -29.03
CA GLU A 101 -30.30 27.16 -29.66
C GLU A 101 -29.17 27.14 -28.61
N ALA A 102 -28.18 26.26 -28.82
CA ALA A 102 -27.10 26.09 -27.88
C ALA A 102 -25.99 27.12 -28.06
N PRO A 103 -25.33 27.58 -26.98
CA PRO A 103 -24.19 28.46 -27.10
C PRO A 103 -23.05 27.78 -27.86
N GLU A 104 -22.32 28.54 -28.66
CA GLU A 104 -21.14 28.05 -29.38
C GLU A 104 -20.00 27.76 -28.38
N THR A 105 -19.31 26.67 -28.62
CA THR A 105 -18.10 26.35 -27.83
C THR A 105 -17.00 27.33 -28.25
N PRO A 106 -16.42 28.12 -27.32
CA PRO A 106 -15.34 29.03 -27.65
C PRO A 106 -14.14 28.33 -28.29
N ALA A 107 -13.59 28.93 -29.35
CA ALA A 107 -12.42 28.40 -30.06
C ALA A 107 -11.17 28.44 -29.16
N VAL A 108 -11.07 29.46 -28.31
CA VAL A 108 -10.00 29.60 -27.28
C VAL A 108 -10.66 29.59 -25.91
N MET A 109 -10.12 28.75 -25.01
CA MET A 109 -10.59 28.65 -23.64
C MET A 109 -9.89 29.71 -22.78
N THR A 110 -10.51 30.88 -22.66
CA THR A 110 -10.09 31.92 -21.70
C THR A 110 -10.63 31.62 -20.32
N VAL A 111 -10.15 32.32 -19.29
CA VAL A 111 -10.62 32.15 -17.89
C VAL A 111 -12.14 32.41 -17.83
N GLY A 112 -12.64 33.42 -18.50
CA GLY A 112 -14.09 33.70 -18.59
C GLY A 112 -14.85 32.52 -19.19
N ALA A 113 -14.41 32.02 -20.35
CA ALA A 113 -15.03 30.87 -21.02
C ALA A 113 -15.00 29.58 -20.14
N ILE A 114 -13.94 29.39 -19.38
CA ILE A 114 -13.84 28.27 -18.42
C ILE A 114 -14.90 28.44 -17.32
N LEU A 115 -14.99 29.61 -16.69
CA LEU A 115 -15.97 29.86 -15.63
C LEU A 115 -17.41 29.76 -16.14
N ASP A 116 -17.69 30.28 -17.34
CA ASP A 116 -19.01 30.20 -17.97
C ASP A 116 -19.44 28.76 -18.23
N SER A 117 -18.50 27.84 -18.50
CA SER A 117 -18.79 26.41 -18.64
C SER A 117 -19.32 25.74 -17.38
N PHE A 118 -19.06 26.34 -16.23
CA PHE A 118 -19.55 25.89 -14.92
C PHE A 118 -20.77 26.70 -14.44
N ALA A 119 -21.27 27.66 -15.22
CA ALA A 119 -22.40 28.50 -14.85
C ALA A 119 -23.64 27.65 -14.52
N GLY A 120 -24.34 27.99 -13.43
CA GLY A 120 -25.52 27.27 -12.93
C GLY A 120 -25.72 27.49 -11.44
N SER A 121 -26.69 26.82 -10.83
CA SER A 121 -27.03 26.96 -9.40
C SER A 121 -25.86 26.59 -8.46
N ASN A 122 -24.96 25.71 -8.91
CA ASN A 122 -23.81 25.22 -8.11
C ASN A 122 -22.47 25.45 -8.82
N ALA A 123 -22.35 26.54 -9.59
CA ALA A 123 -21.16 26.83 -10.39
C ALA A 123 -19.83 26.80 -9.62
N SER A 124 -19.81 27.45 -8.46
CA SER A 124 -18.62 27.51 -7.60
C SER A 124 -18.23 26.14 -7.06
N ASP A 125 -19.19 25.34 -6.66
CA ASP A 125 -18.96 24.02 -6.09
C ASP A 125 -18.51 23.02 -7.17
N ASN A 126 -19.10 23.09 -8.36
CA ASN A 126 -18.68 22.28 -9.51
C ASN A 126 -17.24 22.60 -9.97
N LEU A 127 -16.87 23.88 -9.99
CA LEU A 127 -15.50 24.30 -10.30
C LEU A 127 -14.52 23.78 -9.23
N ARG A 128 -14.87 23.96 -7.94
CA ARG A 128 -14.04 23.49 -6.82
C ARG A 128 -13.88 21.99 -6.84
N SER A 129 -14.93 21.23 -7.13
CA SER A 129 -14.84 19.76 -7.19
C SER A 129 -13.87 19.28 -8.26
N VAL A 130 -13.84 19.92 -9.45
CA VAL A 130 -12.87 19.57 -10.50
C VAL A 130 -11.43 19.89 -10.09
N ILE A 131 -11.23 21.03 -9.42
CA ILE A 131 -9.90 21.41 -8.89
C ILE A 131 -9.47 20.44 -7.77
N GLU A 132 -10.40 20.12 -6.86
CA GLU A 132 -10.17 19.16 -5.78
C GLU A 132 -9.80 17.77 -6.31
N GLU A 133 -10.54 17.27 -7.32
CA GLU A 133 -10.28 16.00 -7.98
C GLU A 133 -8.84 15.94 -8.54
N LYS A 134 -8.38 17.00 -9.21
CA LYS A 134 -6.99 17.09 -9.71
C LYS A 134 -5.96 16.93 -8.58
N TYR A 135 -6.11 17.70 -7.48
CA TYR A 135 -5.17 17.63 -6.37
C TYR A 135 -5.27 16.29 -5.64
N ARG A 136 -6.47 15.73 -5.49
CA ARG A 136 -6.71 14.40 -4.95
C ARG A 136 -5.97 13.33 -5.76
N GLU A 137 -6.16 13.32 -7.08
CA GLU A 137 -5.49 12.37 -7.97
C GLU A 137 -3.97 12.47 -7.88
N GLU A 138 -3.42 13.69 -7.87
CA GLU A 138 -1.97 13.91 -7.76
C GLU A 138 -1.39 13.30 -6.47
N ILE A 139 -2.07 13.47 -5.32
CA ILE A 139 -1.60 12.95 -4.03
C ILE A 139 -1.84 11.44 -3.94
N LEU A 140 -2.98 10.94 -4.41
CA LEU A 140 -3.27 9.50 -4.43
C LEU A 140 -2.32 8.76 -5.38
N ASP A 141 -1.96 9.35 -6.53
CA ASP A 141 -0.93 8.81 -7.42
C ASP A 141 0.46 8.84 -6.77
N ALA A 142 0.78 9.89 -6.01
CA ALA A 142 2.00 9.92 -5.22
C ALA A 142 2.01 8.80 -4.15
N LYS A 143 0.89 8.58 -3.46
CA LYS A 143 0.70 7.47 -2.50
C LYS A 143 0.84 6.11 -3.18
N LYS A 144 0.28 5.94 -4.38
CA LYS A 144 0.42 4.71 -5.17
C LYS A 144 1.88 4.45 -5.58
N ARG A 145 2.62 5.51 -6.00
CA ARG A 145 4.08 5.39 -6.28
C ARG A 145 4.86 4.99 -5.03
N TYR A 146 4.53 5.56 -3.86
CA TYR A 146 5.14 5.15 -2.59
C TYR A 146 4.88 3.68 -2.29
N ASN A 147 3.64 3.22 -2.44
CA ASN A 147 3.29 1.82 -2.16
C ASN A 147 4.06 0.82 -3.02
N SER A 148 4.47 1.22 -4.23
CA SER A 148 5.26 0.42 -5.16
C SER A 148 6.76 0.74 -5.13
N SER A 149 7.21 1.61 -4.22
CA SER A 149 8.62 1.99 -4.03
C SER A 149 9.28 1.22 -2.89
N VAL A 150 10.60 1.25 -2.83
CA VAL A 150 11.35 0.79 -1.65
C VAL A 150 10.91 1.62 -0.45
N LYS A 151 10.37 0.97 0.57
CA LYS A 151 9.90 1.62 1.79
C LYS A 151 11.04 1.76 2.79
N LEU A 152 10.98 2.81 3.60
CA LEU A 152 11.90 3.00 4.72
C LEU A 152 11.29 2.40 5.97
N GLY A 153 12.05 1.59 6.70
CA GLY A 153 11.64 1.00 7.98
C GLY A 153 11.55 2.04 9.09
N LEU A 154 11.03 1.59 10.20
CA LEU A 154 10.82 2.42 11.40
C LEU A 154 12.11 3.11 11.88
N ASP A 155 13.23 2.39 11.82
CA ASP A 155 14.56 2.88 12.23
C ASP A 155 15.00 4.09 11.40
N LEU A 156 14.46 4.22 10.18
CA LEU A 156 14.82 5.27 9.22
C LEU A 156 13.74 6.35 9.09
N SER A 157 12.46 5.99 9.08
CA SER A 157 11.36 6.94 8.89
C SER A 157 10.77 7.48 10.20
N GLY A 158 11.10 6.85 11.33
CA GLY A 158 10.35 7.04 12.58
C GLY A 158 8.96 6.40 12.49
N GLY A 159 8.23 6.39 13.59
CA GLY A 159 6.90 5.80 13.67
C GLY A 159 6.72 4.95 14.92
N MET A 160 5.88 3.91 14.82
CA MET A 160 5.53 3.05 15.95
C MET A 160 5.68 1.58 15.59
N ASN A 161 6.21 0.80 16.52
CA ASN A 161 6.16 -0.65 16.47
C ASN A 161 5.33 -1.17 17.65
N ILE A 162 4.56 -2.22 17.39
CA ILE A 162 3.67 -2.80 18.38
C ILE A 162 3.78 -4.32 18.26
N ILE A 163 3.91 -4.98 19.40
CA ILE A 163 3.79 -6.44 19.49
C ILE A 163 2.47 -6.73 20.17
N VAL A 164 1.62 -7.44 19.46
CA VAL A 164 0.29 -7.87 19.92
C VAL A 164 0.33 -9.38 20.10
N ARG A 165 -0.12 -9.86 21.25
CA ARG A 165 -0.35 -11.29 21.51
C ARG A 165 -1.76 -11.64 21.08
N ALA A 166 -1.91 -12.71 20.32
CA ALA A 166 -3.17 -13.31 19.95
C ALA A 166 -3.46 -14.49 20.88
N ASN A 167 -4.50 -14.41 21.71
CA ASN A 167 -4.88 -15.45 22.66
C ASN A 167 -5.59 -16.61 21.96
N LEU A 168 -4.82 -17.35 21.11
CA LEU A 168 -5.34 -18.45 20.30
C LEU A 168 -5.92 -19.61 21.14
N ASP A 169 -5.37 -19.85 22.33
CA ASP A 169 -5.87 -20.89 23.23
C ASP A 169 -7.23 -20.55 23.81
N GLU A 170 -7.45 -19.28 24.17
CA GLU A 170 -8.73 -18.77 24.65
C GLU A 170 -9.79 -18.81 23.54
N ALA A 171 -9.42 -18.36 22.33
CA ALA A 171 -10.29 -18.42 21.16
C ALA A 171 -10.66 -19.88 20.80
N LEU A 172 -9.71 -20.81 20.87
CA LEU A 172 -9.95 -22.23 20.63
C LEU A 172 -10.88 -22.84 21.69
N ALA A 173 -10.68 -22.47 22.97
CA ALA A 173 -11.54 -22.94 24.06
C ALA A 173 -12.98 -22.42 23.90
N ALA A 174 -13.16 -21.16 23.51
CA ALA A 174 -14.48 -20.58 23.21
C ALA A 174 -15.16 -21.34 22.05
N LYS A 175 -14.45 -21.60 20.95
CA LYS A 175 -14.99 -22.35 19.81
C LYS A 175 -15.37 -23.80 20.13
N LYS A 176 -14.64 -24.45 21.03
CA LYS A 176 -15.00 -25.80 21.52
C LYS A 176 -16.22 -25.77 22.45
N ALA A 177 -16.36 -24.71 23.24
CA ALA A 177 -17.53 -24.53 24.12
C ALA A 177 -18.83 -24.29 23.30
N GLU A 178 -18.73 -23.73 22.10
CA GLU A 178 -19.83 -23.57 21.12
C GLU A 178 -20.24 -24.89 20.43
N GLY A 179 -19.62 -26.02 20.77
CA GLY A 179 -19.96 -27.33 20.22
C GLY A 179 -19.30 -27.66 18.87
N ASN A 180 -18.32 -26.88 18.42
CA ASN A 180 -17.58 -27.16 17.20
C ASN A 180 -16.51 -28.22 17.45
N GLU A 181 -16.61 -29.40 16.82
CA GLU A 181 -15.54 -30.38 16.80
C GLU A 181 -14.38 -29.91 15.89
N ILE A 182 -13.30 -29.43 16.50
CA ILE A 182 -12.08 -29.03 15.78
C ILE A 182 -11.14 -30.23 15.73
N VAL A 183 -11.05 -30.89 14.58
CA VAL A 183 -10.28 -32.12 14.37
C VAL A 183 -8.77 -31.82 14.33
N ASP A 184 -8.35 -30.67 13.79
CA ASP A 184 -6.94 -30.23 13.72
C ASP A 184 -6.78 -28.86 14.37
N GLU A 185 -6.42 -28.87 15.66
CA GLU A 185 -6.21 -27.65 16.45
C GLU A 185 -5.02 -26.81 15.94
N ALA A 186 -3.98 -27.47 15.43
CA ALA A 186 -2.77 -26.78 14.95
C ALA A 186 -3.07 -26.03 13.65
N GLN A 187 -3.83 -26.65 12.74
CA GLN A 187 -4.26 -25.98 11.52
C GLN A 187 -5.22 -24.84 11.81
N TRP A 188 -6.19 -25.05 12.70
CA TRP A 188 -7.12 -23.99 13.11
C TRP A 188 -6.40 -22.77 13.69
N LYS A 189 -5.40 -22.96 14.56
CA LYS A 189 -4.60 -21.86 15.12
C LYS A 189 -3.85 -21.07 14.03
N LYS A 190 -3.30 -21.77 13.02
CA LYS A 190 -2.64 -21.12 11.88
C LYS A 190 -3.61 -20.28 11.06
N ASP A 191 -4.80 -20.83 10.78
CA ASP A 191 -5.82 -20.14 9.99
C ASP A 191 -6.37 -18.92 10.76
N ALA A 192 -6.64 -19.08 12.06
CA ALA A 192 -7.06 -18.00 12.94
C ALA A 192 -6.00 -16.88 13.04
N MET A 193 -4.72 -17.22 13.12
CA MET A 193 -3.62 -16.25 13.10
C MET A 193 -3.55 -15.52 11.77
N ALA A 194 -3.64 -16.23 10.64
CA ALA A 194 -3.62 -15.63 9.31
C ALA A 194 -4.79 -14.67 9.11
N GLN A 195 -6.00 -15.06 9.51
CA GLN A 195 -7.21 -14.23 9.47
C GLN A 195 -7.06 -12.98 10.37
N THR A 196 -6.49 -13.13 11.57
CA THR A 196 -6.23 -12.02 12.49
C THR A 196 -5.27 -10.99 11.87
N ILE A 197 -4.19 -11.45 11.22
CA ILE A 197 -3.22 -10.58 10.53
C ILE A 197 -3.89 -9.84 9.38
N GLU A 198 -4.69 -10.52 8.56
CA GLU A 198 -5.41 -9.90 7.44
C GLU A 198 -6.38 -8.83 7.93
N THR A 199 -7.14 -9.12 8.98
CA THR A 199 -8.10 -8.17 9.56
C THR A 199 -7.42 -6.96 10.20
N LEU A 200 -6.32 -7.17 10.95
CA LEU A 200 -5.53 -6.07 11.50
C LEU A 200 -4.95 -5.19 10.40
N THR A 201 -4.41 -5.79 9.34
CA THR A 201 -3.90 -5.06 8.17
C THR A 201 -5.01 -4.21 7.55
N GLY A 202 -6.18 -4.80 7.31
CA GLY A 202 -7.33 -4.08 6.77
C GLY A 202 -7.84 -2.97 7.70
N SER A 203 -7.79 -3.17 9.01
CA SER A 203 -8.18 -2.14 9.99
C SER A 203 -7.21 -0.96 9.99
N ILE A 204 -5.90 -1.23 10.00
CA ILE A 204 -4.87 -0.19 9.97
C ILE A 204 -4.92 0.61 8.65
N ASP A 205 -5.13 -0.07 7.52
CA ASP A 205 -5.26 0.58 6.20
C ASP A 205 -6.49 1.50 6.11
N LYS A 206 -7.62 1.13 6.74
CA LYS A 206 -8.84 1.97 6.81
C LYS A 206 -8.60 3.32 7.46
N PHE A 207 -7.71 3.40 8.46
CA PHE A 207 -7.38 4.64 9.13
C PHE A 207 -6.36 5.50 8.36
N GLY A 208 -5.99 5.06 7.14
CA GLY A 208 -5.09 5.83 6.26
C GLY A 208 -3.65 5.87 6.73
N LEU A 209 -3.28 5.01 7.69
CA LEU A 209 -1.91 4.86 8.13
C LEU A 209 -1.12 4.16 7.02
N THR A 210 -0.10 4.82 6.53
CA THR A 210 0.60 4.42 5.31
C THR A 210 1.38 3.13 5.49
N SER A 211 1.00 2.10 4.71
CA SER A 211 1.77 0.87 4.50
C SER A 211 2.29 0.21 5.77
N PRO A 212 1.40 -0.24 6.66
CA PRO A 212 1.83 -0.96 7.85
C PRO A 212 2.49 -2.28 7.44
N VAL A 213 3.49 -2.70 8.21
CA VAL A 213 4.04 -4.05 8.12
C VAL A 213 3.40 -4.87 9.22
N VAL A 214 2.49 -5.78 8.88
CA VAL A 214 1.85 -6.70 9.83
C VAL A 214 2.33 -8.10 9.52
N ARG A 215 2.93 -8.78 10.50
CA ARG A 215 3.49 -10.11 10.28
C ARG A 215 3.44 -10.94 11.56
N GLN A 216 3.34 -12.25 11.38
CA GLN A 216 3.46 -13.19 12.50
C GLN A 216 4.88 -13.18 13.06
N GLN A 217 4.99 -13.25 14.39
CA GLN A 217 6.24 -13.41 15.13
C GLN A 217 6.09 -14.52 16.16
N GLY A 218 6.68 -15.69 15.87
CA GLY A 218 6.46 -16.89 16.69
C GLY A 218 5.08 -17.51 16.44
N GLU A 219 4.51 -18.16 17.44
CA GLU A 219 3.25 -18.90 17.30
C GLU A 219 2.01 -18.04 17.62
N ASP A 220 2.13 -17.11 18.59
CA ASP A 220 1.02 -16.37 19.20
C ASP A 220 1.16 -14.84 19.11
N ARG A 221 2.22 -14.32 18.47
CA ARG A 221 2.48 -12.88 18.39
C ARG A 221 2.33 -12.34 17.01
N ILE A 222 1.89 -11.09 16.93
CA ILE A 222 1.80 -10.29 15.71
C ILE A 222 2.66 -9.05 15.90
N TYR A 223 3.63 -8.88 15.03
CA TYR A 223 4.47 -7.69 14.96
C TYR A 223 3.85 -6.70 13.97
N ILE A 224 3.58 -5.49 14.44
CA ILE A 224 2.98 -4.41 13.66
C ILE A 224 3.95 -3.24 13.64
N GLU A 225 4.33 -2.80 12.45
CA GLU A 225 5.18 -1.63 12.24
C GLU A 225 4.41 -0.59 11.42
N ILE A 226 4.27 0.62 11.97
CA ILE A 226 3.51 1.71 11.36
C ILE A 226 4.45 2.90 11.18
N PRO A 227 5.07 3.05 9.98
CA PRO A 227 5.95 4.18 9.69
C PRO A 227 5.19 5.52 9.78
N GLY A 228 5.81 6.52 10.38
CA GLY A 228 5.25 7.87 10.46
C GLY A 228 4.10 8.06 11.45
N ALA A 229 3.60 7.02 12.11
CA ALA A 229 2.56 7.14 13.12
C ALA A 229 3.11 7.72 14.43
N ALA A 230 2.50 8.79 14.92
CA ALA A 230 2.92 9.47 16.15
C ALA A 230 1.93 9.32 17.31
N ASP A 231 0.65 9.00 17.03
CA ASP A 231 -0.39 8.95 18.05
C ASP A 231 -0.67 7.53 18.53
N ARG A 232 -0.30 7.26 19.78
CA ARG A 232 -0.49 5.97 20.45
C ARG A 232 -1.96 5.62 20.66
N GLU A 233 -2.78 6.59 21.06
CA GLU A 233 -4.17 6.32 21.44
C GLU A 233 -5.00 5.92 20.23
N SER A 234 -4.85 6.62 19.12
CA SER A 234 -5.51 6.29 17.87
C SER A 234 -5.13 4.90 17.39
N VAL A 235 -3.83 4.56 17.42
CA VAL A 235 -3.36 3.24 16.98
C VAL A 235 -3.84 2.13 17.90
N ASN A 236 -3.83 2.33 19.23
CA ASN A 236 -4.37 1.35 20.17
C ASN A 236 -5.87 1.13 19.95
N THR A 237 -6.64 2.18 19.73
CA THR A 237 -8.07 2.09 19.43
C THR A 237 -8.32 1.27 18.16
N ILE A 238 -7.46 1.40 17.15
CA ILE A 238 -7.54 0.64 15.89
C ILE A 238 -7.25 -0.84 16.12
N ILE A 239 -6.19 -1.15 16.89
CA ILE A 239 -5.72 -2.52 17.10
C ILE A 239 -6.62 -3.27 18.11
N MET A 240 -7.02 -2.58 19.18
CA MET A 240 -7.82 -3.18 20.26
C MET A 240 -9.32 -3.01 20.04
N GLY A 241 -9.71 -2.14 19.11
CA GLY A 241 -11.11 -1.92 18.74
C GLY A 241 -11.67 -3.20 18.11
N LYS A 242 -12.38 -3.99 18.91
CA LYS A 242 -13.29 -5.00 18.36
C LYS A 242 -14.31 -4.22 17.54
N GLY A 243 -14.26 -4.28 16.23
CA GLY A 243 -15.32 -3.78 15.39
C GLY A 243 -16.61 -4.52 15.77
N ILE A 244 -17.42 -3.92 16.62
CA ILE A 244 -18.71 -4.50 17.01
C ILE A 244 -19.60 -4.36 15.80
N LEU A 245 -19.69 -5.42 15.01
CA LEU A 245 -20.69 -5.51 13.96
C LEU A 245 -21.95 -6.15 14.54
N ASN A 246 -23.07 -5.54 14.28
CA ASN A 246 -24.37 -6.14 14.55
C ASN A 246 -25.39 -5.74 13.48
N PHE A 247 -26.44 -6.56 13.40
CA PHE A 247 -27.57 -6.34 12.51
C PHE A 247 -28.76 -5.90 13.35
N ARG A 248 -29.41 -4.80 12.97
CA ARG A 248 -30.55 -4.24 13.71
C ARG A 248 -31.69 -3.84 12.79
N LEU A 249 -32.91 -4.05 13.23
CA LEU A 249 -34.08 -3.67 12.46
C LEU A 249 -34.19 -2.14 12.37
N VAL A 250 -34.47 -1.61 11.19
CA VAL A 250 -34.73 -0.19 10.97
C VAL A 250 -36.18 0.14 11.27
N ASP A 251 -36.41 1.10 12.16
CA ASP A 251 -37.74 1.69 12.37
C ASP A 251 -37.94 2.88 11.43
N ARG A 252 -38.62 2.64 10.30
CA ARG A 252 -38.88 3.67 9.28
C ARG A 252 -39.70 4.84 9.82
N ASN A 253 -40.68 4.57 10.70
CA ASN A 253 -41.53 5.61 11.25
C ASN A 253 -40.75 6.51 12.20
N ALA A 254 -39.95 5.93 13.08
CA ALA A 254 -39.03 6.65 13.94
C ALA A 254 -37.96 7.42 13.14
N THR A 255 -37.41 6.84 12.07
CA THR A 255 -36.47 7.50 11.15
C THR A 255 -37.09 8.74 10.52
N ASN A 256 -38.30 8.64 9.99
CA ASN A 256 -39.00 9.77 9.37
C ASN A 256 -39.33 10.86 10.38
N ALA A 257 -39.84 10.49 11.55
CA ALA A 257 -40.17 11.41 12.64
C ALA A 257 -38.91 12.17 13.11
N PHE A 258 -37.83 11.44 13.33
CA PHE A 258 -36.55 12.03 13.71
C PHE A 258 -35.99 12.98 12.64
N ASN A 259 -35.95 12.58 11.36
CA ASN A 259 -35.43 13.41 10.28
C ASN A 259 -36.27 14.69 10.09
N ALA A 260 -37.58 14.62 10.25
CA ALA A 260 -38.47 15.80 10.24
C ALA A 260 -38.16 16.78 11.39
N TYR A 261 -37.92 16.26 12.60
CA TYR A 261 -37.50 17.07 13.74
C TYR A 261 -36.11 17.68 13.55
N TYR A 262 -35.15 16.87 13.11
CA TYR A 262 -33.77 17.29 12.89
C TYR A 262 -33.67 18.39 11.85
N ALA A 263 -34.43 18.34 10.76
CA ALA A 263 -34.48 19.37 9.75
C ALA A 263 -34.88 20.76 10.29
N GLN A 264 -35.72 20.77 11.35
CA GLN A 264 -36.16 22.01 12.00
C GLN A 264 -35.25 22.48 13.15
N ASN A 265 -34.55 21.54 13.80
CA ASN A 265 -33.77 21.80 15.02
C ASN A 265 -32.34 21.19 14.99
N PRO A 266 -31.53 21.42 13.96
CA PRO A 266 -30.27 20.70 13.82
C PRO A 266 -29.27 20.98 14.95
N ALA A 267 -29.23 22.21 15.48
CA ALA A 267 -28.30 22.60 16.55
C ALA A 267 -28.72 22.12 17.96
N ASN A 268 -29.99 21.82 18.17
CA ASN A 268 -30.57 21.48 19.49
C ASN A 268 -31.11 20.05 19.57
N THR A 269 -30.63 19.16 18.70
CA THR A 269 -31.09 17.75 18.66
C THR A 269 -30.27 16.86 19.57
N PHE A 270 -28.95 17.09 19.63
CA PHE A 270 -28.02 16.28 20.41
C PHE A 270 -27.34 17.13 21.49
N ASN A 271 -27.07 16.54 22.64
CA ASN A 271 -26.23 17.11 23.68
C ASN A 271 -24.72 16.95 23.37
N SER A 272 -23.82 17.46 24.25
CA SER A 272 -22.38 17.32 24.14
C SER A 272 -21.89 15.86 24.06
N ASP A 273 -22.67 14.94 24.61
CA ASP A 273 -22.34 13.50 24.64
C ASP A 273 -22.93 12.73 23.45
N GLY A 274 -23.52 13.43 22.49
CA GLY A 274 -24.13 12.84 21.30
C GLY A 274 -25.48 12.13 21.54
N LYS A 275 -26.10 12.32 22.71
CA LYS A 275 -27.43 11.77 23.04
C LYS A 275 -28.51 12.77 22.68
N LEU A 276 -29.71 12.24 22.33
CA LEU A 276 -30.88 13.07 22.08
C LEU A 276 -31.23 13.91 23.30
N ILE A 277 -31.45 15.20 23.09
CA ILE A 277 -31.93 16.12 24.15
C ILE A 277 -33.37 15.78 24.52
N ASP A 278 -34.21 15.49 23.54
CA ASP A 278 -35.57 15.01 23.73
C ASP A 278 -35.74 13.57 23.27
N PRO A 279 -35.67 12.58 24.17
CA PRO A 279 -35.85 11.17 23.84
C PRO A 279 -37.25 10.79 23.38
N SER A 280 -38.27 11.66 23.59
CA SER A 280 -39.69 11.36 23.25
C SER A 280 -39.98 11.39 21.74
N ILE A 281 -39.01 11.88 20.92
CA ILE A 281 -39.13 11.96 19.45
C ILE A 281 -39.18 10.57 18.82
N ILE A 282 -38.57 9.58 19.47
CA ILE A 282 -38.50 8.20 19.01
C ILE A 282 -39.02 7.23 20.07
N PRO A 283 -39.49 6.03 19.68
CA PRO A 283 -39.88 4.99 20.65
C PRO A 283 -38.73 4.62 21.59
N ALA A 284 -39.05 4.24 22.85
CA ALA A 284 -38.07 3.92 23.87
C ALA A 284 -37.19 2.70 23.55
N ASP A 285 -37.66 1.80 22.70
CA ASP A 285 -36.97 0.60 22.20
C ASP A 285 -36.09 0.88 20.95
N THR A 286 -35.98 2.15 20.56
CA THR A 286 -35.27 2.60 19.34
C THR A 286 -34.14 3.55 19.72
N GLU A 287 -33.13 3.60 18.90
CA GLU A 287 -32.04 4.58 19.00
C GLU A 287 -31.69 5.15 17.61
N VAL A 288 -31.19 6.38 17.58
CA VAL A 288 -30.80 7.05 16.33
C VAL A 288 -29.31 6.90 16.10
N MET A 289 -28.93 6.40 14.92
CA MET A 289 -27.55 6.25 14.49
C MET A 289 -27.28 7.04 13.22
N GLY A 290 -26.04 7.53 13.07
CA GLY A 290 -25.60 8.12 11.82
C GLY A 290 -25.50 7.08 10.70
N TYR A 291 -25.97 7.43 9.51
CA TYR A 291 -25.78 6.66 8.29
C TYR A 291 -24.57 7.20 7.55
N TYR A 292 -23.59 6.32 7.31
CA TYR A 292 -22.31 6.70 6.75
C TYR A 292 -22.03 5.96 5.44
N VAL A 293 -21.61 6.74 4.45
CA VAL A 293 -21.13 6.24 3.14
C VAL A 293 -19.68 6.64 3.00
N LYS A 294 -18.91 5.90 2.21
CA LYS A 294 -17.54 6.30 1.89
C LYS A 294 -17.57 7.45 0.89
N ASP A 295 -16.82 8.50 1.22
CA ASP A 295 -16.57 9.60 0.28
C ASP A 295 -15.51 9.21 -0.76
N ASP A 296 -15.22 10.13 -1.68
CA ASP A 296 -14.21 9.96 -2.74
C ASP A 296 -12.78 9.73 -2.21
N TYR A 297 -12.54 9.95 -0.93
CA TYR A 297 -11.28 9.67 -0.23
C TYR A 297 -11.30 8.33 0.49
N GLY A 298 -12.42 7.64 0.54
CA GLY A 298 -12.63 6.43 1.32
C GLY A 298 -12.87 6.67 2.81
N LEU A 299 -13.13 7.93 3.22
CA LEU A 299 -13.50 8.29 4.58
C LEU A 299 -14.99 8.12 4.82
N ASP A 300 -15.38 7.87 6.08
CA ASP A 300 -16.79 7.77 6.47
C ASP A 300 -17.42 9.16 6.50
N GLU A 301 -18.27 9.47 5.55
CA GLU A 301 -19.07 10.68 5.53
C GLU A 301 -20.51 10.39 5.97
N ARG A 302 -21.01 11.17 6.96
CA ARG A 302 -22.37 11.01 7.43
C ARG A 302 -23.35 11.66 6.45
N THR A 303 -24.12 10.85 5.76
CA THR A 303 -25.13 11.32 4.79
C THR A 303 -26.51 11.51 5.40
N GLY A 304 -26.75 10.95 6.59
CA GLY A 304 -28.05 11.07 7.26
C GLY A 304 -28.09 10.38 8.61
N PHE A 305 -29.32 10.18 9.08
CA PHE A 305 -29.60 9.43 10.31
C PHE A 305 -30.63 8.35 10.04
N ILE A 306 -30.50 7.23 10.73
CA ILE A 306 -31.44 6.12 10.71
C ILE A 306 -31.76 5.74 12.15
N ALA A 307 -33.02 5.55 12.46
CA ALA A 307 -33.47 4.99 13.73
C ALA A 307 -33.54 3.46 13.65
N VAL A 308 -32.83 2.79 14.55
CA VAL A 308 -32.77 1.33 14.62
C VAL A 308 -33.29 0.82 15.95
N LYS A 309 -33.84 -0.39 15.97
CA LYS A 309 -34.21 -1.05 17.21
C LYS A 309 -32.99 -1.33 18.07
N LYS A 310 -33.13 -1.23 19.40
CA LYS A 310 -32.05 -1.55 20.34
C LYS A 310 -31.73 -3.03 20.36
N GLU A 311 -32.70 -3.87 20.03
CA GLU A 311 -32.56 -5.31 19.91
C GLU A 311 -31.65 -5.65 18.74
N ILE A 312 -30.67 -6.54 18.99
CA ILE A 312 -29.71 -7.03 17.99
C ILE A 312 -30.32 -8.27 17.34
N ALA A 313 -30.50 -8.21 16.02
CA ALA A 313 -31.02 -9.32 15.22
C ALA A 313 -29.98 -10.42 15.00
N LEU A 314 -28.70 -10.04 14.84
CA LEU A 314 -27.58 -10.95 14.67
C LEU A 314 -26.29 -10.22 15.05
N GLU A 315 -25.39 -10.90 15.75
CA GLU A 315 -24.05 -10.40 16.02
C GLU A 315 -23.07 -10.83 14.91
N GLY A 316 -22.04 -10.02 14.69
CA GLY A 316 -21.06 -10.25 13.62
C GLY A 316 -20.17 -11.46 13.83
N GLU A 317 -20.08 -12.00 15.04
CA GLU A 317 -19.31 -13.21 15.35
C GLU A 317 -19.84 -14.47 14.61
N HIS A 318 -21.11 -14.48 14.23
CA HIS A 318 -21.71 -15.56 13.43
C HIS A 318 -21.32 -15.53 11.93
N ILE A 319 -20.57 -14.51 11.48
CA ILE A 319 -20.11 -14.42 10.08
C ILE A 319 -18.83 -15.23 9.91
N LYS A 320 -18.85 -16.23 8.99
CA LYS A 320 -17.68 -17.07 8.66
C LYS A 320 -16.87 -16.52 7.50
N SER A 321 -17.53 -16.01 6.48
CA SER A 321 -16.90 -15.52 5.25
C SER A 321 -17.73 -14.40 4.65
N ALA A 322 -17.08 -13.51 3.91
CA ALA A 322 -17.75 -12.51 3.10
C ALA A 322 -16.98 -12.27 1.81
N ASP A 323 -17.69 -12.33 0.67
CA ASP A 323 -17.10 -12.20 -0.67
C ASP A 323 -17.95 -11.27 -1.54
N VAL A 324 -17.30 -10.65 -2.54
CA VAL A 324 -17.99 -9.90 -3.58
C VAL A 324 -18.14 -10.80 -4.80
N THR A 325 -19.37 -10.96 -5.25
CA THR A 325 -19.71 -11.71 -6.46
C THR A 325 -20.50 -10.84 -7.43
N ALA A 326 -20.73 -11.32 -8.63
CA ALA A 326 -21.63 -10.68 -9.58
C ALA A 326 -22.98 -11.41 -9.57
N ASP A 327 -24.06 -10.65 -9.44
CA ASP A 327 -25.42 -11.16 -9.61
C ASP A 327 -25.57 -11.80 -10.99
N GLN A 328 -26.03 -13.03 -11.05
CA GLN A 328 -26.12 -13.82 -12.28
C GLN A 328 -27.12 -13.25 -13.31
N THR A 329 -28.06 -12.41 -12.86
CA THR A 329 -29.13 -11.85 -13.71
C THR A 329 -28.78 -10.44 -14.18
N THR A 330 -28.30 -9.59 -13.25
CA THR A 330 -28.05 -8.17 -13.52
C THR A 330 -26.58 -7.88 -13.82
N ASN A 331 -25.67 -8.82 -13.55
CA ASN A 331 -24.22 -8.68 -13.61
C ASN A 331 -23.68 -7.51 -12.75
N GLN A 332 -24.46 -7.08 -11.76
CA GLN A 332 -24.06 -6.05 -10.80
C GLN A 332 -23.33 -6.67 -9.60
N PRO A 333 -22.39 -5.94 -8.95
CA PRO A 333 -21.74 -6.42 -7.76
C PRO A 333 -22.73 -6.67 -6.63
N GLU A 334 -22.64 -7.83 -5.99
CA GLU A 334 -23.37 -8.19 -4.77
C GLU A 334 -22.39 -8.68 -3.71
N VAL A 335 -22.73 -8.49 -2.43
CA VAL A 335 -21.95 -9.02 -1.32
C VAL A 335 -22.63 -10.27 -0.79
N VAL A 336 -21.90 -11.36 -0.76
CA VAL A 336 -22.38 -12.65 -0.23
C VAL A 336 -21.59 -12.98 1.02
N PHE A 337 -22.28 -13.33 2.10
CA PHE A 337 -21.61 -13.79 3.31
C PHE A 337 -22.28 -15.05 3.88
N GLY A 338 -21.43 -15.91 4.46
CA GLY A 338 -21.85 -17.15 5.09
C GLY A 338 -21.93 -17.02 6.60
N LEU A 339 -22.98 -17.57 7.20
CA LEU A 339 -23.17 -17.68 8.65
C LEU A 339 -22.74 -19.06 9.16
N ASP A 340 -22.45 -19.16 10.43
CA ASP A 340 -22.33 -20.43 11.13
C ASP A 340 -23.72 -21.08 11.35
N THR A 341 -23.73 -22.25 11.94
CA THR A 341 -24.99 -23.03 12.10
C THR A 341 -25.98 -22.33 13.02
N GLU A 342 -25.52 -21.71 14.09
CA GLU A 342 -26.34 -21.00 15.07
C GLU A 342 -26.88 -19.69 14.48
N GLY A 343 -26.01 -18.89 13.88
CA GLY A 343 -26.38 -17.66 13.18
C GLY A 343 -27.38 -17.89 12.04
N ALA A 344 -27.26 -19.03 11.32
CA ALA A 344 -28.19 -19.41 10.26
C ALA A 344 -29.60 -19.66 10.81
N VAL A 345 -29.75 -20.27 11.99
CA VAL A 345 -31.03 -20.50 12.64
C VAL A 345 -31.62 -19.17 13.15
N ILE A 346 -30.84 -18.40 13.92
CA ILE A 346 -31.26 -17.11 14.46
C ILE A 346 -31.72 -16.17 13.32
N PHE A 347 -30.87 -16.06 12.28
CA PHE A 347 -31.15 -15.15 11.18
C PHE A 347 -32.27 -15.64 10.27
N GLY A 348 -32.47 -16.95 10.15
CA GLY A 348 -33.60 -17.56 9.44
C GLY A 348 -34.94 -17.24 10.11
N GLU A 349 -35.06 -17.40 11.40
CA GLU A 349 -36.27 -17.04 12.20
C GLU A 349 -36.54 -15.54 12.14
N PHE A 350 -35.50 -14.73 12.34
CA PHE A 350 -35.59 -13.28 12.28
C PHE A 350 -36.06 -12.78 10.91
N THR A 351 -35.37 -13.20 9.83
CA THR A 351 -35.72 -12.74 8.48
C THR A 351 -37.10 -13.23 8.01
N SER A 352 -37.54 -14.40 8.47
CA SER A 352 -38.89 -14.92 8.17
C SER A 352 -39.99 -14.02 8.72
N SER A 353 -39.77 -13.40 9.89
CA SER A 353 -40.74 -12.54 10.59
C SER A 353 -40.73 -11.09 10.08
N HIS A 354 -39.67 -10.65 9.37
CA HIS A 354 -39.46 -9.24 9.02
C HIS A 354 -39.28 -9.03 7.51
N ILE A 355 -39.93 -9.86 6.67
CA ILE A 355 -39.87 -9.70 5.19
C ILE A 355 -40.48 -8.34 4.81
N GLY A 356 -39.75 -7.59 3.97
CA GLY A 356 -40.11 -6.26 3.49
C GLY A 356 -39.61 -5.10 4.39
N GLU A 357 -39.02 -5.42 5.53
CA GLU A 357 -38.42 -4.43 6.43
C GLU A 357 -36.91 -4.23 6.11
N GLN A 358 -36.34 -3.11 6.58
CA GLN A 358 -34.93 -2.82 6.38
C GLN A 358 -34.10 -3.29 7.58
N LEU A 359 -32.97 -3.89 7.28
CA LEU A 359 -31.99 -4.38 8.25
C LEU A 359 -30.72 -3.54 8.18
N ALA A 360 -30.43 -2.76 9.22
CA ALA A 360 -29.23 -1.96 9.30
C ALA A 360 -28.03 -2.84 9.66
N ILE A 361 -26.95 -2.67 8.90
CA ILE A 361 -25.62 -3.20 9.20
C ILE A 361 -24.87 -2.12 9.97
N VAL A 362 -24.67 -2.34 11.25
CA VAL A 362 -24.05 -1.40 12.18
C VAL A 362 -22.63 -1.86 12.50
N SER A 363 -21.65 -1.04 12.24
CA SER A 363 -20.24 -1.26 12.63
C SER A 363 -19.74 -0.04 13.38
N ASP A 364 -19.20 -0.23 14.59
CA ASP A 364 -18.66 0.84 15.43
C ASP A 364 -19.67 1.99 15.67
N ASN A 365 -20.90 1.65 16.01
CA ASN A 365 -22.01 2.57 16.22
C ASN A 365 -22.36 3.44 14.99
N LYS A 366 -21.98 3.01 13.79
CA LYS A 366 -22.27 3.66 12.51
C LYS A 366 -23.06 2.70 11.62
N VAL A 367 -24.15 3.15 11.05
CA VAL A 367 -24.86 2.38 10.02
C VAL A 367 -24.09 2.50 8.71
N LYS A 368 -23.67 1.36 8.15
CA LYS A 368 -22.91 1.28 6.90
C LYS A 368 -23.78 0.93 5.69
N SER A 369 -24.86 0.21 5.92
CA SER A 369 -25.84 -0.17 4.89
C SER A 369 -27.16 -0.53 5.57
N ALA A 370 -28.27 -0.40 4.86
CA ALA A 370 -29.60 -0.76 5.35
C ALA A 370 -30.44 -1.43 4.24
N PRO A 371 -30.04 -2.66 3.80
CA PRO A 371 -30.80 -3.41 2.79
C PRO A 371 -32.18 -3.83 3.28
N THR A 372 -33.08 -4.09 2.31
CA THR A 372 -34.42 -4.63 2.61
C THR A 372 -34.40 -6.15 2.57
N ILE A 373 -35.01 -6.80 3.57
CA ILE A 373 -35.18 -8.25 3.62
C ILE A 373 -36.21 -8.66 2.55
N GLN A 374 -35.75 -9.37 1.53
CA GLN A 374 -36.61 -9.79 0.40
C GLN A 374 -37.27 -11.15 0.64
N SER A 375 -36.61 -12.04 1.35
CA SER A 375 -37.09 -13.40 1.66
C SER A 375 -36.43 -13.93 2.92
N ALA A 376 -36.99 -14.99 3.49
CA ALA A 376 -36.42 -15.71 4.61
C ALA A 376 -35.08 -16.37 4.21
N ILE A 377 -34.06 -16.27 5.06
CA ILE A 377 -32.70 -16.76 4.78
C ILE A 377 -32.38 -17.93 5.71
N ASN A 378 -32.86 -19.12 5.34
CA ASN A 378 -32.78 -20.32 6.19
C ASN A 378 -31.51 -21.17 5.94
N ASN A 379 -30.74 -20.85 4.91
CA ASN A 379 -29.57 -21.64 4.48
C ASN A 379 -28.23 -21.08 4.98
N GLY A 380 -28.23 -20.02 5.78
CA GLY A 380 -27.02 -19.35 6.26
C GLY A 380 -26.21 -18.63 5.21
N GLN A 381 -26.70 -18.55 3.96
CA GLN A 381 -26.07 -17.79 2.86
C GLN A 381 -26.85 -16.50 2.64
N VAL A 382 -26.25 -15.39 2.99
CA VAL A 382 -26.87 -14.07 2.89
C VAL A 382 -26.34 -13.34 1.67
N ARG A 383 -27.23 -12.75 0.89
CA ARG A 383 -26.89 -11.95 -0.28
C ARG A 383 -27.39 -10.53 -0.11
N ILE A 384 -26.50 -9.56 -0.26
CA ILE A 384 -26.83 -8.14 -0.23
C ILE A 384 -26.66 -7.61 -1.66
N SER A 385 -27.78 -7.33 -2.30
CA SER A 385 -27.84 -6.70 -3.62
C SER A 385 -28.44 -5.31 -3.48
N GLY A 386 -28.10 -4.34 -4.32
CA GLY A 386 -28.62 -2.99 -4.20
C GLY A 386 -28.02 -1.97 -5.17
N GLY A 387 -27.48 -2.43 -6.32
CA GLY A 387 -26.88 -1.53 -7.29
C GLY A 387 -25.56 -0.92 -6.83
N PHE A 388 -24.80 -1.67 -6.04
CA PHE A 388 -23.48 -1.26 -5.58
C PHE A 388 -22.51 -1.06 -6.73
N SER A 389 -21.65 -0.05 -6.62
CA SER A 389 -20.39 -0.04 -7.35
C SER A 389 -19.47 -1.17 -6.82
N ILE A 390 -18.47 -1.57 -7.60
CA ILE A 390 -17.48 -2.58 -7.16
C ILE A 390 -16.80 -2.12 -5.85
N GLU A 391 -16.52 -0.84 -5.73
CA GLU A 391 -15.86 -0.25 -4.57
C GLU A 391 -16.74 -0.28 -3.32
N GLU A 392 -18.03 0.05 -3.43
CA GLU A 392 -19.00 -0.05 -2.33
C GLU A 392 -19.17 -1.48 -1.86
N ALA A 393 -19.28 -2.45 -2.77
CA ALA A 393 -19.37 -3.87 -2.45
C ALA A 393 -18.11 -4.35 -1.72
N GLN A 394 -16.90 -3.97 -2.19
CA GLN A 394 -15.65 -4.31 -1.53
C GLN A 394 -15.52 -3.66 -0.14
N ASN A 395 -16.00 -2.44 0.03
CA ASN A 395 -16.00 -1.78 1.34
C ASN A 395 -16.94 -2.49 2.33
N LEU A 396 -18.11 -2.90 1.87
CA LEU A 396 -19.04 -3.66 2.70
C LEU A 396 -18.50 -5.06 3.03
N GLN A 397 -17.87 -5.75 2.06
CA GLN A 397 -17.16 -7.00 2.29
C GLN A 397 -16.12 -6.86 3.42
N LYS A 398 -15.27 -5.83 3.37
CA LYS A 398 -14.26 -5.57 4.41
C LYS A 398 -14.87 -5.33 5.78
N VAL A 399 -16.01 -4.62 5.85
CA VAL A 399 -16.74 -4.41 7.10
C VAL A 399 -17.21 -5.74 7.69
N LEU A 400 -17.78 -6.61 6.86
CA LEU A 400 -18.28 -7.93 7.28
C LEU A 400 -17.12 -8.87 7.67
N GLN A 401 -16.02 -8.88 6.93
CA GLN A 401 -14.82 -9.68 7.27
C GLN A 401 -14.18 -9.23 8.58
N THR A 402 -14.20 -7.93 8.90
CA THR A 402 -13.62 -7.40 10.15
C THR A 402 -14.38 -7.90 11.39
N ALA A 403 -15.65 -8.23 11.25
CA ALA A 403 -16.49 -8.72 12.34
C ALA A 403 -16.20 -10.17 12.74
N SER A 404 -15.58 -10.94 11.86
CA SER A 404 -15.27 -12.36 12.10
C SER A 404 -14.02 -12.58 12.97
N LEU A 405 -13.43 -11.52 13.54
CA LEU A 405 -12.28 -11.62 14.46
C LEU A 405 -12.71 -12.22 15.80
N SER A 406 -12.47 -13.52 15.90
CA SER A 406 -12.78 -14.30 17.11
C SER A 406 -11.59 -14.44 18.08
N VAL A 407 -10.42 -13.85 17.78
CA VAL A 407 -9.21 -14.00 18.61
C VAL A 407 -9.01 -12.76 19.48
N PRO A 408 -9.04 -12.89 20.83
CA PRO A 408 -8.70 -11.79 21.72
C PRO A 408 -7.26 -11.34 21.52
N LEU A 409 -7.04 -10.03 21.50
CA LEU A 409 -5.73 -9.43 21.29
C LEU A 409 -5.30 -8.66 22.52
N GLU A 410 -4.00 -8.76 22.87
CA GLU A 410 -3.37 -8.00 23.95
C GLU A 410 -2.11 -7.29 23.45
N VAL A 411 -1.96 -5.99 23.75
CA VAL A 411 -0.72 -5.26 23.44
C VAL A 411 0.36 -5.68 24.46
N GLU A 412 1.37 -6.43 24.00
CA GLU A 412 2.49 -6.88 24.82
C GLU A 412 3.59 -5.81 24.93
N SER A 413 3.86 -5.12 23.82
CA SER A 413 4.90 -4.07 23.77
C SER A 413 4.55 -3.02 22.74
N GLN A 414 4.89 -1.78 23.05
CA GLN A 414 4.72 -0.65 22.15
C GLN A 414 5.91 0.31 22.24
N GLN A 415 6.55 0.56 21.10
CA GLN A 415 7.71 1.44 21.01
C GLN A 415 7.50 2.51 19.93
N VAL A 416 7.74 3.77 20.28
CA VAL A 416 7.69 4.90 19.36
C VAL A 416 9.10 5.38 19.06
N VAL A 417 9.42 5.47 17.77
CA VAL A 417 10.69 6.01 17.27
C VAL A 417 10.44 7.38 16.66
N GLY A 418 11.10 8.40 17.18
CA GLY A 418 10.96 9.78 16.67
C GLY A 418 11.55 9.93 15.26
N ALA A 419 10.87 10.68 14.39
CA ALA A 419 11.28 10.93 13.01
C ALA A 419 12.69 11.57 12.89
N SER A 420 13.08 12.43 13.85
CA SER A 420 14.41 13.05 13.87
C SER A 420 15.56 12.06 14.07
N LEU A 421 15.34 10.99 14.83
CA LEU A 421 16.33 9.92 14.99
C LEU A 421 16.48 9.11 13.69
N GLY A 422 15.39 8.86 13.00
CA GLY A 422 15.39 8.17 11.71
C GLY A 422 16.16 8.95 10.64
N GLU A 423 15.95 10.25 10.51
CA GLU A 423 16.65 11.09 9.53
C GLU A 423 18.18 11.12 9.76
N ALA A 424 18.61 11.20 11.01
CA ALA A 424 20.04 11.13 11.36
C ALA A 424 20.61 9.75 11.00
N ALA A 425 19.89 8.66 11.28
CA ALA A 425 20.30 7.30 10.97
C ALA A 425 20.40 7.06 9.46
N ILE A 426 19.44 7.56 8.67
CA ILE A 426 19.49 7.53 7.19
C ILE A 426 20.77 8.20 6.69
N LYS A 427 21.01 9.43 7.12
CA LYS A 427 22.17 10.21 6.67
C LYS A 427 23.49 9.52 7.01
N GLN A 428 23.62 8.98 8.22
CA GLN A 428 24.80 8.22 8.63
C GLN A 428 24.93 6.91 7.83
N GLY A 429 23.85 6.14 7.67
CA GLY A 429 23.87 4.87 6.94
C GLY A 429 24.20 5.05 5.46
N ILE A 430 23.61 6.04 4.78
CA ILE A 430 23.91 6.35 3.38
C ILE A 430 25.35 6.83 3.23
N ASN A 431 25.83 7.70 4.12
CA ASN A 431 27.21 8.15 4.09
C ASN A 431 28.19 6.98 4.30
N ALA A 432 27.92 6.09 5.25
CA ALA A 432 28.74 4.90 5.47
C ALA A 432 28.77 3.98 4.24
N LEU A 433 27.61 3.75 3.60
CA LEU A 433 27.50 2.97 2.37
C LEU A 433 28.31 3.61 1.22
N LEU A 434 28.18 4.93 1.02
CA LEU A 434 28.88 5.66 -0.03
C LEU A 434 30.40 5.64 0.19
N TRP A 435 30.87 5.95 1.40
CA TRP A 435 32.29 5.94 1.71
C TRP A 435 32.88 4.54 1.65
N GLY A 436 32.15 3.52 2.13
CA GLY A 436 32.55 2.12 2.01
C GLY A 436 32.67 1.69 0.54
N LEU A 437 31.67 2.03 -0.27
CA LEU A 437 31.70 1.77 -1.71
C LEU A 437 32.89 2.46 -2.39
N VAL A 438 33.06 3.77 -2.15
CA VAL A 438 34.17 4.55 -2.75
C VAL A 438 35.53 3.96 -2.37
N ALA A 439 35.72 3.60 -1.09
CA ALA A 439 36.97 3.00 -0.62
C ALA A 439 37.29 1.68 -1.36
N VAL A 440 36.28 0.80 -1.51
CA VAL A 440 36.42 -0.47 -2.25
C VAL A 440 36.72 -0.22 -3.73
N LEU A 441 36.00 0.71 -4.38
CA LEU A 441 36.20 1.03 -5.79
C LEU A 441 37.59 1.61 -6.05
N VAL A 442 38.04 2.52 -5.18
CA VAL A 442 39.42 3.11 -5.27
C VAL A 442 40.48 2.02 -5.10
N PHE A 443 40.31 1.14 -4.09
CA PHE A 443 41.21 0.01 -3.88
C PHE A 443 41.29 -0.88 -5.12
N MET A 444 40.16 -1.24 -5.73
CA MET A 444 40.11 -2.10 -6.91
C MET A 444 40.80 -1.47 -8.13
N ILE A 445 40.57 -0.18 -8.37
CA ILE A 445 41.24 0.53 -9.47
C ILE A 445 42.75 0.63 -9.23
N PHE A 446 43.14 0.97 -8.01
CA PHE A 446 44.56 1.14 -7.67
C PHE A 446 45.36 -0.18 -7.75
N TYR A 447 44.77 -1.26 -7.22
CA TYR A 447 45.46 -2.56 -7.14
C TYR A 447 45.38 -3.37 -8.43
N TYR A 448 44.20 -3.41 -9.11
CA TYR A 448 43.96 -4.22 -10.31
C TYR A 448 43.96 -3.41 -11.60
N LEU A 449 44.16 -2.11 -11.54
CA LEU A 449 44.27 -1.21 -12.71
C LEU A 449 43.12 -1.39 -13.72
N GLY A 450 43.39 -1.76 -14.96
CA GLY A 450 42.37 -1.94 -15.99
C GLY A 450 41.33 -3.04 -15.69
N ALA A 451 41.74 -4.14 -15.06
CA ALA A 451 40.81 -5.15 -14.58
C ALA A 451 39.97 -4.63 -13.40
N GLY A 452 40.54 -3.75 -12.56
CA GLY A 452 39.84 -3.06 -11.51
C GLY A 452 38.64 -2.25 -12.02
N PHE A 453 38.75 -1.61 -13.18
CA PHE A 453 37.63 -0.92 -13.81
C PHE A 453 36.47 -1.87 -14.15
N ASN A 454 36.76 -3.11 -14.61
CA ASN A 454 35.72 -4.12 -14.83
C ASN A 454 35.00 -4.49 -13.52
N ALA A 455 35.77 -4.62 -12.42
CA ALA A 455 35.20 -4.88 -11.11
C ALA A 455 34.32 -3.71 -10.60
N VAL A 456 34.73 -2.46 -10.86
CA VAL A 456 33.92 -1.26 -10.53
C VAL A 456 32.58 -1.30 -11.24
N VAL A 457 32.56 -1.58 -12.55
CA VAL A 457 31.30 -1.67 -13.31
C VAL A 457 30.43 -2.83 -12.78
N ALA A 458 31.03 -3.99 -12.51
CA ALA A 458 30.33 -5.14 -11.95
C ALA A 458 29.72 -4.78 -10.57
N GLN A 459 30.46 -4.04 -9.74
CA GLN A 459 30.00 -3.62 -8.41
C GLN A 459 28.86 -2.61 -8.47
N VAL A 460 28.93 -1.61 -9.35
CA VAL A 460 27.83 -0.65 -9.55
C VAL A 460 26.57 -1.36 -10.04
N LEU A 461 26.72 -2.31 -10.98
CA LEU A 461 25.60 -3.12 -11.46
C LEU A 461 25.05 -4.07 -10.37
N ASN A 462 25.91 -4.59 -9.50
CA ASN A 462 25.51 -5.40 -8.36
C ASN A 462 24.58 -4.58 -7.44
N MET A 463 24.99 -3.38 -7.06
CA MET A 463 24.16 -2.47 -6.26
C MET A 463 22.84 -2.14 -6.96
N TYR A 464 22.88 -1.85 -8.25
CA TYR A 464 21.70 -1.57 -9.06
C TYR A 464 20.70 -2.73 -9.06
N ILE A 465 21.18 -3.97 -9.31
CA ILE A 465 20.34 -5.18 -9.29
C ILE A 465 19.77 -5.43 -7.89
N MET A 466 20.59 -5.28 -6.85
CA MET A 466 20.17 -5.46 -5.47
C MET A 466 19.02 -4.51 -5.09
N PHE A 467 19.15 -3.21 -5.38
CA PHE A 467 18.08 -2.25 -5.16
C PHE A 467 16.82 -2.57 -5.98
N ALA A 468 16.98 -3.05 -7.21
CA ALA A 468 15.87 -3.44 -8.06
C ALA A 468 15.09 -4.63 -7.49
N ILE A 469 15.81 -5.64 -6.98
CA ILE A 469 15.18 -6.81 -6.34
C ILE A 469 14.46 -6.39 -5.05
N LEU A 470 15.08 -5.56 -4.20
CA LEU A 470 14.43 -5.02 -3.00
C LEU A 470 13.15 -4.26 -3.33
N SER A 471 13.18 -3.45 -4.41
CA SER A 471 12.00 -2.72 -4.90
C SER A 471 10.91 -3.67 -5.42
N ALA A 472 11.28 -4.70 -6.20
CA ALA A 472 10.36 -5.66 -6.79
C ALA A 472 9.54 -6.43 -5.74
N PHE A 473 10.17 -6.77 -4.62
CA PHE A 473 9.53 -7.49 -3.51
C PHE A 473 8.93 -6.57 -2.45
N ASN A 474 8.88 -5.25 -2.67
CA ASN A 474 8.42 -4.25 -1.70
C ASN A 474 9.09 -4.39 -0.32
N TYR A 475 10.36 -4.75 -0.30
CA TYR A 475 11.11 -4.93 0.94
C TYR A 475 11.35 -3.58 1.63
N THR A 476 11.18 -3.60 2.95
CA THR A 476 11.40 -2.42 3.79
C THR A 476 12.89 -2.28 4.08
N LEU A 477 13.48 -1.14 3.73
CA LEU A 477 14.87 -0.81 3.99
C LEU A 477 15.03 -0.36 5.45
N THR A 478 15.69 -1.16 6.26
CA THR A 478 16.03 -0.86 7.66
C THR A 478 17.51 -0.49 7.78
N LEU A 479 17.92 0.05 8.95
CA LEU A 479 19.34 0.29 9.23
C LEU A 479 20.17 -0.99 9.12
N SER A 480 19.61 -2.11 9.56
CA SER A 480 20.23 -3.43 9.44
C SER A 480 20.33 -3.92 7.99
N SER A 481 19.34 -3.60 7.15
CA SER A 481 19.42 -3.87 5.70
C SER A 481 20.56 -3.09 5.06
N ILE A 482 20.77 -1.82 5.46
CA ILE A 482 21.92 -1.02 5.00
C ILE A 482 23.24 -1.67 5.43
N ALA A 483 23.32 -2.16 6.67
CA ALA A 483 24.52 -2.90 7.13
C ALA A 483 24.76 -4.17 6.30
N GLY A 484 23.73 -4.92 5.95
CA GLY A 484 23.81 -6.06 5.03
C GLY A 484 24.30 -5.67 3.63
N MET A 485 23.84 -4.51 3.11
CA MET A 485 24.33 -3.97 1.84
C MET A 485 25.80 -3.57 1.90
N ILE A 486 26.24 -2.92 2.98
CA ILE A 486 27.66 -2.55 3.17
C ILE A 486 28.54 -3.80 3.19
N LEU A 487 28.11 -4.84 3.91
CA LEU A 487 28.81 -6.11 3.94
C LEU A 487 28.86 -6.75 2.54
N THR A 488 27.76 -6.73 1.81
CA THR A 488 27.71 -7.25 0.43
C THR A 488 28.66 -6.49 -0.50
N VAL A 489 28.78 -5.17 -0.36
CA VAL A 489 29.77 -4.37 -1.13
C VAL A 489 31.18 -4.91 -0.95
N GLY A 490 31.55 -5.25 0.29
CA GLY A 490 32.86 -5.84 0.59
C GLY A 490 33.03 -7.24 -0.02
N MET A 491 32.04 -8.12 0.19
CA MET A 491 32.13 -9.51 -0.26
C MET A 491 31.95 -9.71 -1.76
N SER A 492 31.21 -8.83 -2.44
CA SER A 492 30.96 -8.96 -3.89
C SER A 492 32.21 -8.74 -4.75
N VAL A 493 33.19 -8.05 -4.21
CA VAL A 493 34.49 -7.84 -4.87
C VAL A 493 35.32 -9.11 -4.81
N ASP A 494 35.16 -9.96 -3.80
CA ASP A 494 35.98 -11.16 -3.60
C ASP A 494 35.92 -12.13 -4.78
N ALA A 495 34.73 -12.34 -5.36
CA ALA A 495 34.59 -13.16 -6.57
C ALA A 495 35.42 -12.62 -7.75
N ASN A 496 35.47 -11.29 -7.95
CA ASN A 496 36.28 -10.68 -8.98
C ASN A 496 37.79 -10.82 -8.68
N VAL A 497 38.18 -10.67 -7.42
CA VAL A 497 39.55 -10.85 -6.96
C VAL A 497 40.04 -12.28 -7.24
N ILE A 498 39.28 -13.31 -6.89
CA ILE A 498 39.58 -14.71 -7.15
C ILE A 498 39.76 -14.94 -8.66
N ILE A 499 38.88 -14.41 -9.50
CA ILE A 499 38.99 -14.51 -10.95
C ILE A 499 40.27 -13.83 -11.46
N PHE A 500 40.56 -12.61 -10.98
CA PHE A 500 41.72 -11.83 -11.46
C PHE A 500 43.04 -12.50 -11.06
N GLU A 501 43.17 -12.97 -9.83
CA GLU A 501 44.36 -13.69 -9.40
C GLU A 501 44.54 -14.99 -10.19
N ARG A 502 43.45 -15.71 -10.49
CA ARG A 502 43.50 -16.92 -11.29
C ARG A 502 43.93 -16.61 -12.76
N ILE A 503 43.42 -15.52 -13.36
CA ILE A 503 43.85 -15.06 -14.67
C ILE A 503 45.37 -14.70 -14.66
N LYS A 504 45.85 -14.01 -13.60
CA LYS A 504 47.27 -13.69 -13.44
C LYS A 504 48.15 -14.95 -13.38
N GLU A 505 47.69 -15.97 -12.65
CA GLU A 505 48.40 -17.25 -12.57
C GLU A 505 48.49 -17.93 -13.93
N GLU A 506 47.41 -17.95 -14.70
CA GLU A 506 47.37 -18.55 -16.03
C GLU A 506 48.22 -17.77 -17.04
N LEU A 507 48.31 -16.44 -16.91
CA LEU A 507 49.22 -15.61 -17.71
C LEU A 507 50.70 -15.89 -17.38
N LYS A 508 51.04 -16.04 -16.09
CA LYS A 508 52.39 -16.42 -15.64
C LYS A 508 52.79 -17.80 -16.16
N ASN A 509 51.84 -18.72 -16.34
CA ASN A 509 52.03 -20.03 -16.93
C ASN A 509 52.20 -19.99 -18.47
N GLY A 510 52.25 -18.80 -19.08
CA GLY A 510 52.52 -18.61 -20.50
C GLY A 510 51.31 -18.76 -21.42
N LYS A 511 50.08 -18.82 -20.92
CA LYS A 511 48.89 -18.86 -21.76
C LYS A 511 48.65 -17.53 -22.46
N SER A 512 48.11 -17.60 -23.66
CA SER A 512 47.66 -16.38 -24.35
C SER A 512 46.52 -15.70 -23.55
N ARG A 513 46.36 -14.39 -23.73
CA ARG A 513 45.38 -13.58 -23.03
C ARG A 513 43.97 -14.17 -23.06
N ALA A 514 43.46 -14.56 -24.22
CA ALA A 514 42.13 -15.16 -24.36
C ALA A 514 42.02 -16.52 -23.64
N ALA A 515 43.09 -17.35 -23.74
CA ALA A 515 43.14 -18.64 -23.04
C ALA A 515 43.26 -18.47 -21.53
N ALA A 516 44.02 -17.49 -21.04
CA ALA A 516 44.15 -17.18 -19.62
C ALA A 516 42.83 -16.66 -19.01
N ILE A 517 42.11 -15.79 -19.74
CA ILE A 517 40.77 -15.33 -19.31
C ILE A 517 39.81 -16.51 -19.19
N SER A 518 39.72 -17.35 -20.25
CA SER A 518 38.80 -18.50 -20.20
C SER A 518 39.15 -19.45 -19.05
N ALA A 519 40.44 -19.83 -18.94
CA ALA A 519 40.91 -20.72 -17.88
C ALA A 519 40.71 -20.13 -16.46
N GLY A 520 40.95 -18.82 -16.31
CA GLY A 520 40.76 -18.11 -15.04
C GLY A 520 39.31 -18.16 -14.56
N PHE A 521 38.36 -17.85 -15.42
CA PHE A 521 36.93 -17.96 -15.08
C PHE A 521 36.48 -19.40 -14.83
N ASP A 522 36.92 -20.34 -15.65
CA ASP A 522 36.50 -21.73 -15.55
C ASP A 522 37.09 -22.40 -14.28
N ASN A 523 38.34 -22.10 -13.91
CA ASN A 523 39.00 -22.62 -12.71
C ASN A 523 38.53 -21.93 -11.42
N ALA A 524 38.13 -20.66 -11.47
CA ALA A 524 37.59 -19.92 -10.32
C ALA A 524 36.12 -20.26 -10.00
N PHE A 525 35.39 -20.81 -10.97
CA PHE A 525 33.93 -20.99 -10.89
C PHE A 525 33.47 -21.72 -9.63
N TRP A 526 34.02 -22.93 -9.39
CA TRP A 526 33.61 -23.73 -8.26
C TRP A 526 33.97 -23.12 -6.90
N ALA A 527 35.15 -22.49 -6.79
CA ALA A 527 35.58 -21.81 -5.57
C ALA A 527 34.61 -20.63 -5.21
N ILE A 528 34.20 -19.86 -6.24
CA ILE A 528 33.23 -18.78 -6.08
C ILE A 528 31.86 -19.33 -5.69
N MET A 529 31.41 -20.40 -6.34
CA MET A 529 30.10 -20.99 -6.05
C MET A 529 30.05 -21.56 -4.63
N ASP A 530 31.05 -22.30 -4.19
CA ASP A 530 31.10 -22.91 -2.84
C ASP A 530 31.05 -21.84 -1.74
N SER A 531 31.87 -20.78 -1.87
CA SER A 531 31.88 -19.67 -0.90
C SER A 531 30.54 -18.94 -0.84
N ASN A 532 29.93 -18.67 -1.99
CA ASN A 532 28.67 -17.93 -2.05
C ASN A 532 27.46 -18.80 -1.66
N ILE A 533 27.44 -20.10 -1.96
CA ILE A 533 26.39 -21.03 -1.54
C ILE A 533 26.35 -21.13 -0.01
N THR A 534 27.50 -21.27 0.65
CA THR A 534 27.55 -21.34 2.13
C THR A 534 27.04 -20.06 2.77
N THR A 535 27.42 -18.89 2.24
CA THR A 535 26.93 -17.59 2.70
C THR A 535 25.43 -17.43 2.44
N PHE A 536 24.94 -17.85 1.27
CA PHE A 536 23.52 -17.82 0.93
C PHE A 536 22.69 -18.70 1.86
N ILE A 537 23.15 -19.94 2.14
CA ILE A 537 22.48 -20.83 3.09
C ILE A 537 22.39 -20.19 4.48
N ALA A 538 23.50 -19.63 4.99
CA ALA A 538 23.50 -18.93 6.27
C ALA A 538 22.51 -17.75 6.29
N ALA A 539 22.49 -16.93 5.22
CA ALA A 539 21.54 -15.82 5.07
C ALA A 539 20.09 -16.31 5.02
N MET A 540 19.80 -17.41 4.32
CA MET A 540 18.46 -18.00 4.27
C MET A 540 17.99 -18.46 5.67
N PHE A 541 18.82 -19.15 6.44
CA PHE A 541 18.48 -19.53 7.81
C PHE A 541 18.23 -18.30 8.69
N LEU A 542 19.10 -17.29 8.62
CA LEU A 542 18.92 -16.04 9.36
C LEU A 542 17.65 -15.29 8.95
N SER A 543 17.23 -15.37 7.69
CA SER A 543 15.99 -14.72 7.22
C SER A 543 14.73 -15.41 7.74
N GLN A 544 14.79 -16.72 8.01
CA GLN A 544 13.66 -17.50 8.53
C GLN A 544 13.58 -17.45 10.06
N LEU A 545 14.72 -17.53 10.74
CA LEU A 545 14.78 -17.54 12.20
C LEU A 545 14.87 -16.13 12.80
N GLY A 546 15.38 -15.17 12.04
CA GLY A 546 15.55 -13.79 12.48
C GLY A 546 14.25 -13.01 12.49
N THR A 547 14.11 -12.12 13.45
CA THR A 547 12.99 -11.18 13.56
C THR A 547 13.46 -9.76 13.32
N GLY A 548 12.57 -8.90 12.79
CA GLY A 548 12.83 -7.47 12.65
C GLY A 548 14.12 -7.15 11.89
N SER A 549 15.06 -6.54 12.56
CA SER A 549 16.32 -6.07 11.98
C SER A 549 17.23 -7.20 11.48
N ILE A 550 17.24 -8.36 12.15
CA ILE A 550 18.06 -9.51 11.71
C ILE A 550 17.56 -10.04 10.36
N GLN A 551 16.25 -10.12 10.18
CA GLN A 551 15.65 -10.55 8.94
C GLN A 551 15.99 -9.60 7.77
N GLY A 552 15.90 -8.27 7.98
CA GLY A 552 16.26 -7.28 6.97
C GLY A 552 17.73 -7.38 6.53
N PHE A 553 18.64 -7.56 7.50
CA PHE A 553 20.06 -7.83 7.22
C PHE A 553 20.25 -9.09 6.38
N ALA A 554 19.64 -10.20 6.80
CA ALA A 554 19.80 -11.50 6.16
C ALA A 554 19.26 -11.53 4.71
N VAL A 555 18.10 -10.91 4.47
CA VAL A 555 17.51 -10.81 3.13
C VAL A 555 18.39 -9.95 2.22
N SER A 556 18.87 -8.79 2.69
CA SER A 556 19.78 -7.94 1.92
C SER A 556 21.06 -8.68 1.54
N LEU A 557 21.60 -9.46 2.48
CA LEU A 557 22.77 -10.30 2.26
C LEU A 557 22.51 -11.39 1.21
N ALA A 558 21.39 -12.12 1.33
CA ALA A 558 21.02 -13.18 0.38
C ALA A 558 20.87 -12.65 -1.06
N ILE A 559 20.15 -11.53 -1.22
CA ILE A 559 19.98 -10.86 -2.51
C ILE A 559 21.34 -10.40 -3.04
N GLY A 560 22.17 -9.81 -2.19
CA GLY A 560 23.50 -9.32 -2.54
C GLY A 560 24.44 -10.43 -3.03
N VAL A 561 24.41 -11.59 -2.39
CA VAL A 561 25.19 -12.77 -2.81
C VAL A 561 24.75 -13.26 -4.20
N ILE A 562 23.45 -13.39 -4.45
CA ILE A 562 22.95 -13.83 -5.77
C ILE A 562 23.35 -12.83 -6.86
N SER A 563 23.15 -11.53 -6.61
CA SER A 563 23.48 -10.49 -7.59
C SER A 563 25.00 -10.37 -7.83
N SER A 564 25.83 -10.58 -6.78
CA SER A 564 27.29 -10.55 -6.91
C SER A 564 27.84 -11.69 -7.76
N VAL A 565 27.34 -12.91 -7.58
CA VAL A 565 27.70 -14.07 -8.42
C VAL A 565 27.35 -13.80 -9.89
N PHE A 566 26.15 -13.27 -10.14
CA PHE A 566 25.75 -12.92 -11.50
C PHE A 566 26.67 -11.86 -12.12
N THR A 567 26.95 -10.78 -11.41
CA THR A 567 27.78 -9.69 -11.94
C THR A 567 29.23 -10.11 -12.12
N ALA A 568 29.80 -10.91 -11.21
CA ALA A 568 31.16 -11.41 -11.34
C ALA A 568 31.31 -12.41 -12.49
N LEU A 569 30.41 -13.39 -12.64
CA LEU A 569 30.54 -14.45 -13.62
C LEU A 569 30.03 -14.08 -15.01
N VAL A 570 29.02 -13.23 -15.12
CA VAL A 570 28.39 -12.90 -16.40
C VAL A 570 28.84 -11.54 -16.91
N VAL A 571 28.76 -10.48 -16.07
CA VAL A 571 29.09 -9.10 -16.48
C VAL A 571 30.59 -8.94 -16.63
N SER A 572 31.38 -9.30 -15.61
CA SER A 572 32.86 -9.19 -15.68
C SER A 572 33.42 -9.98 -16.86
N ARG A 573 32.93 -11.21 -17.10
CA ARG A 573 33.38 -12.03 -18.22
C ARG A 573 33.08 -11.36 -19.57
N LEU A 574 31.88 -10.78 -19.75
CA LEU A 574 31.54 -10.05 -20.96
C LEU A 574 32.47 -8.85 -21.19
N MET A 575 32.81 -8.11 -20.13
CA MET A 575 33.72 -6.96 -20.23
C MET A 575 35.13 -7.35 -20.59
N PHE A 576 35.67 -8.46 -20.06
CA PHE A 576 36.95 -9.01 -20.47
C PHE A 576 36.95 -9.46 -21.94
N ASP A 577 35.89 -10.17 -22.36
CA ASP A 577 35.71 -10.59 -23.74
C ASP A 577 35.66 -9.37 -24.69
N PHE A 578 34.93 -8.31 -24.31
CA PHE A 578 34.83 -7.06 -25.08
C PHE A 578 36.19 -6.33 -25.21
N ASN A 579 36.89 -6.17 -24.09
CA ASN A 579 38.20 -5.52 -24.06
C ASN A 579 39.24 -6.26 -24.90
N THR A 580 39.14 -7.60 -24.98
CA THR A 580 40.11 -8.44 -25.71
C THR A 580 39.83 -8.46 -27.21
N GLU A 581 38.58 -8.56 -27.63
CA GLU A 581 38.18 -8.81 -29.01
C GLU A 581 37.77 -7.56 -29.78
N VAL A 582 37.08 -6.62 -29.12
CA VAL A 582 36.58 -5.41 -29.80
C VAL A 582 37.58 -4.27 -29.70
N MET A 583 38.19 -4.07 -28.52
CA MET A 583 39.18 -3.01 -28.33
C MET A 583 40.57 -3.41 -28.73
N HIS A 584 40.82 -4.68 -29.08
CA HIS A 584 42.12 -5.22 -29.53
C HIS A 584 43.33 -4.77 -28.68
N LYS A 585 43.10 -4.56 -27.36
CA LYS A 585 44.18 -4.17 -26.46
C LYS A 585 45.23 -5.28 -26.37
N LYS A 586 46.46 -5.01 -26.79
CA LYS A 586 47.54 -6.01 -26.81
C LYS A 586 48.00 -6.39 -25.40
N GLU A 587 47.98 -5.44 -24.47
CA GLU A 587 48.40 -5.65 -23.09
C GLU A 587 47.18 -5.71 -22.14
N MET A 588 47.25 -6.56 -21.15
CA MET A 588 46.22 -6.71 -20.14
C MET A 588 46.70 -6.10 -18.84
N SER A 589 46.11 -4.94 -18.51
CA SER A 589 46.37 -4.30 -17.23
C SER A 589 45.53 -5.01 -16.15
N ILE A 590 46.11 -5.99 -15.45
CA ILE A 590 45.46 -6.79 -14.43
C ILE A 590 46.13 -6.65 -13.04
N GLY A 591 46.76 -5.53 -12.80
CA GLY A 591 47.41 -5.23 -11.53
C GLY A 591 48.93 -5.40 -11.58
N TRP A 592 49.58 -5.19 -10.45
CA TRP A 592 51.03 -5.14 -10.31
C TRP A 592 51.63 -6.53 -10.47
N GLY A 593 52.72 -6.65 -11.23
CA GLY A 593 53.52 -7.88 -11.38
C GLY A 593 53.22 -8.75 -12.60
N VAL A 594 52.37 -8.35 -13.51
CA VAL A 594 52.17 -8.99 -14.83
C VAL A 594 52.22 -7.91 -15.90
N LYS A 595 53.21 -8.03 -16.81
CA LYS A 595 53.35 -7.20 -18.00
C LYS A 595 52.69 -7.87 -19.18
#